data_96f38c72a1dad186ce3977806178a2c7
#
_entry.id   96f38c72a1dad186ce3977806178a2c7
#
_cell.length_a   1.000
_cell.length_b   1.000
_cell.length_c   1.000
_cell.angle_alpha   90.00
_cell.angle_beta   90.00
_cell.angle_gamma   90.00
#
_symmetry.space_group_name_H-M   'P 1'
#
loop_
_entity.id
_entity.type
_entity.pdbx_description
1 polymer ?
#
loop_
_entity_poly.entity_id
_entity_poly.type
_entity_poly.pdbx_seq_one_letter_code
_entity_poly.pdbx_strand_id
1 'polypeptide(L)'
;EKGLIEGPRMQISITMLSQTGGHGDGWHVCGAHMPMELDPYPGVPDNVVDGPDEMRRKVRELVRAGADVIKVATSGGVLSSRSDPQHAHFKADELDVLVAEATGAGRFVMAHAQATNGIKNAIRAGIRSIEHGIYLDEEAIQMMLDAGTYLVPTLVAPLGVLDAADQ
;
A
#
# COMPACT_ATOMS: atom_id res chain seq x y z
N GLU A 1 0.48 6.98 22.03
CA GLU A 1 -0.80 7.20 22.70
C GLU A 1 -0.71 7.15 24.23
N LYS A 2 0.27 6.43 24.81
CA LYS A 2 0.46 6.35 26.27
C LYS A 2 1.26 7.53 26.85
N GLY A 3 1.62 8.52 26.05
CA GLY A 3 2.37 9.70 26.52
C GLY A 3 3.80 9.38 26.99
N LEU A 4 4.39 8.27 26.57
CA LEU A 4 5.74 7.86 26.98
C LEU A 4 6.84 8.68 26.30
N ILE A 5 6.55 9.23 25.13
CA ILE A 5 7.41 10.14 24.38
C ILE A 5 6.59 11.30 23.83
N GLU A 6 7.23 12.45 23.67
CA GLU A 6 6.60 13.58 22.94
C GLU A 6 6.70 13.35 21.43
N GLY A 7 5.63 13.67 20.71
CA GLY A 7 5.58 13.51 19.25
C GLY A 7 4.24 13.98 18.67
N PRO A 8 4.14 14.05 17.34
CA PRO A 8 2.91 14.40 16.67
C PRO A 8 1.85 13.30 16.85
N ARG A 9 0.59 13.63 16.62
CA ARG A 9 -0.45 12.62 16.43
C ARG A 9 -0.20 11.91 15.09
N MET A 10 -0.20 10.59 15.11
CA MET A 10 0.06 9.75 13.94
C MET A 10 -1.10 8.79 13.72
N GLN A 11 -1.35 8.45 12.45
CA GLN A 11 -2.15 7.31 12.04
C GLN A 11 -1.20 6.25 11.52
N ILE A 12 -1.30 5.03 12.05
CA ILE A 12 -0.37 3.94 11.73
C ILE A 12 -1.07 2.83 10.97
N SER A 13 -0.40 2.27 9.97
CA SER A 13 -0.89 1.13 9.18
C SER A 13 -0.36 -0.22 9.68
N ILE A 14 0.63 -0.20 10.57
CA ILE A 14 1.38 -1.36 11.08
C ILE A 14 2.26 -1.97 10.00
N THR A 15 1.67 -2.44 8.88
CA THR A 15 2.39 -2.94 7.71
C THR A 15 1.63 -2.62 6.43
N MET A 16 2.30 -2.77 5.27
CA MET A 16 1.71 -2.59 3.95
C MET A 16 1.37 -3.95 3.35
N LEU A 17 0.09 -4.21 3.07
CA LEU A 17 -0.34 -5.43 2.40
C LEU A 17 0.17 -5.49 0.96
N SER A 18 0.67 -6.66 0.58
CA SER A 18 1.21 -6.96 -0.74
C SER A 18 0.83 -8.35 -1.18
N GLN A 19 0.65 -8.56 -2.47
CA GLN A 19 0.52 -9.92 -3.01
C GLN A 19 1.88 -10.62 -3.05
N THR A 20 1.91 -11.95 -3.16
CA THR A 20 3.13 -12.72 -3.42
C THR A 20 3.86 -12.18 -4.66
N GLY A 21 5.16 -11.91 -4.55
CA GLY A 21 5.97 -11.27 -5.58
C GLY A 21 5.67 -9.79 -5.81
N GLY A 22 4.85 -9.17 -4.97
CA GLY A 22 4.50 -7.76 -5.04
C GLY A 22 5.52 -6.84 -4.38
N HIS A 23 5.20 -5.53 -4.38
CA HIS A 23 6.11 -4.48 -3.90
C HIS A 23 6.56 -4.65 -2.44
N GLY A 24 5.67 -5.11 -1.57
CA GLY A 24 5.96 -5.32 -0.15
C GLY A 24 6.40 -6.75 0.22
N ASP A 25 6.49 -7.65 -0.77
CA ASP A 25 7.04 -9.00 -0.55
C ASP A 25 8.56 -8.92 -0.47
N GLY A 26 9.12 -9.17 0.70
CA GLY A 26 10.54 -9.08 0.97
C GLY A 26 11.41 -10.22 0.41
N TRP A 27 10.86 -11.08 -0.46
CA TRP A 27 11.62 -12.20 -1.02
C TRP A 27 12.68 -11.74 -2.04
N HIS A 28 13.92 -12.20 -1.87
CA HIS A 28 15.05 -11.91 -2.75
C HIS A 28 15.52 -13.13 -3.53
N VAL A 29 16.18 -12.87 -4.68
CA VAL A 29 16.72 -13.90 -5.59
C VAL A 29 17.68 -14.88 -4.92
N CYS A 30 18.40 -14.41 -3.90
CA CYS A 30 19.32 -15.26 -3.11
C CYS A 30 18.58 -16.16 -2.09
N GLY A 31 17.24 -16.15 -2.08
CA GLY A 31 16.43 -16.91 -1.13
C GLY A 31 16.32 -16.28 0.26
N ALA A 32 16.97 -15.13 0.50
CA ALA A 32 16.77 -14.39 1.72
C ALA A 32 15.42 -13.66 1.69
N HIS A 33 14.74 -13.62 2.82
CA HIS A 33 13.60 -12.75 3.03
C HIS A 33 14.11 -11.47 3.68
N MET A 34 14.08 -10.38 2.93
CA MET A 34 14.47 -9.05 3.42
C MET A 34 13.24 -8.14 3.31
N PRO A 35 12.39 -8.09 4.33
CA PRO A 35 11.20 -7.26 4.29
C PRO A 35 11.60 -5.80 4.11
N MET A 36 10.88 -5.06 3.29
CA MET A 36 11.06 -3.60 3.14
C MET A 36 10.77 -2.87 4.46
N GLU A 37 10.02 -3.50 5.33
CA GLU A 37 9.71 -3.05 6.67
C GLU A 37 10.57 -3.82 7.68
N LEU A 38 10.62 -3.33 8.91
CA LEU A 38 11.35 -4.00 9.99
C LEU A 38 10.93 -5.46 10.15
N ASP A 39 11.88 -6.31 10.51
CA ASP A 39 11.62 -7.72 10.79
C ASP A 39 10.34 -7.92 11.62
N PRO A 40 9.53 -8.93 11.31
CA PRO A 40 8.33 -9.20 12.07
C PRO A 40 8.66 -9.37 13.55
N TYR A 41 8.16 -8.48 14.38
CA TYR A 41 8.23 -8.66 15.83
C TYR A 41 6.92 -9.28 16.34
N PRO A 42 6.92 -9.92 17.50
CA PRO A 42 5.72 -10.59 18.02
C PRO A 42 4.48 -9.67 18.02
N GLY A 43 3.42 -10.11 17.35
CA GLY A 43 2.15 -9.38 17.25
C GLY A 43 1.95 -8.55 15.98
N VAL A 44 2.96 -8.45 15.11
CA VAL A 44 2.79 -7.88 13.77
C VAL A 44 2.31 -8.96 12.81
N PRO A 45 1.17 -8.77 12.14
CA PRO A 45 0.71 -9.68 11.10
C PRO A 45 1.71 -9.69 9.92
N ASP A 46 1.91 -10.86 9.33
CA ASP A 46 2.57 -10.99 8.04
C ASP A 46 1.82 -10.16 6.99
N ASN A 47 2.55 -9.56 6.06
CA ASN A 47 2.03 -8.59 5.10
C ASN A 47 1.69 -9.18 3.72
N VAL A 48 2.12 -10.40 3.42
CA VAL A 48 1.80 -11.04 2.14
C VAL A 48 0.39 -11.65 2.21
N VAL A 49 -0.40 -11.43 1.15
CA VAL A 49 -1.80 -11.84 1.10
C VAL A 49 -2.24 -12.09 -0.33
N ASP A 50 -2.85 -13.24 -0.57
CA ASP A 50 -3.38 -13.63 -1.87
C ASP A 50 -4.83 -14.12 -1.74
N GLY A 51 -5.69 -13.55 -2.57
CA GLY A 51 -7.11 -13.88 -2.63
C GLY A 51 -7.99 -13.21 -1.57
N PRO A 52 -9.32 -13.16 -1.83
CA PRO A 52 -10.27 -12.41 -1.02
C PRO A 52 -10.38 -12.89 0.44
N ASP A 53 -10.27 -14.19 0.68
CA ASP A 53 -10.42 -14.74 2.03
C ASP A 53 -9.22 -14.43 2.93
N GLU A 54 -7.99 -14.47 2.37
CA GLU A 54 -6.81 -14.02 3.08
C GLU A 54 -6.84 -12.51 3.31
N MET A 55 -7.24 -11.73 2.29
CA MET A 55 -7.41 -10.29 2.42
C MET A 55 -8.33 -9.94 3.58
N ARG A 56 -9.50 -10.58 3.67
CA ARG A 56 -10.45 -10.42 4.78
C ARG A 56 -9.80 -10.70 6.13
N ARG A 57 -9.09 -11.79 6.24
CA ARG A 57 -8.40 -12.19 7.47
C ARG A 57 -7.33 -11.18 7.86
N LYS A 58 -6.50 -10.75 6.91
CA LYS A 58 -5.40 -9.81 7.15
C LYS A 58 -5.90 -8.44 7.60
N VAL A 59 -6.93 -7.89 6.96
CA VAL A 59 -7.52 -6.61 7.41
C VAL A 59 -7.99 -6.72 8.87
N ARG A 60 -8.67 -7.81 9.23
CA ARG A 60 -9.12 -8.03 10.62
C ARG A 60 -7.95 -8.18 11.59
N GLU A 61 -6.85 -8.83 11.19
CA GLU A 61 -5.62 -8.94 11.99
C GLU A 61 -4.98 -7.57 12.21
N LEU A 62 -4.89 -6.72 11.19
CA LEU A 62 -4.36 -5.35 11.30
C LEU A 62 -5.24 -4.49 12.21
N VAL A 63 -6.55 -4.55 12.07
CA VAL A 63 -7.49 -3.83 12.94
C VAL A 63 -7.33 -4.30 14.40
N ARG A 64 -7.24 -5.62 14.63
CA ARG A 64 -6.98 -6.18 15.97
C ARG A 64 -5.66 -5.71 16.55
N ALA A 65 -4.62 -5.55 15.71
CA ALA A 65 -3.30 -5.06 16.13
C ALA A 65 -3.27 -3.55 16.37
N GLY A 66 -4.37 -2.83 16.08
CA GLY A 66 -4.51 -1.40 16.36
C GLY A 66 -4.20 -0.48 15.19
N ALA A 67 -4.28 -0.96 13.95
CA ALA A 67 -4.11 -0.11 12.78
C ALA A 67 -5.18 1.00 12.74
N ASP A 68 -4.74 2.24 12.49
CA ASP A 68 -5.61 3.40 12.29
C ASP A 68 -6.06 3.52 10.83
N VAL A 69 -5.25 3.01 9.93
CA VAL A 69 -5.43 3.02 8.48
C VAL A 69 -4.90 1.71 7.91
N ILE A 70 -5.48 1.21 6.82
CA ILE A 70 -4.97 0.05 6.11
C ILE A 70 -4.16 0.52 4.91
N LYS A 71 -2.91 0.04 4.78
CA LYS A 71 -2.06 0.32 3.62
C LYS A 71 -1.91 -0.91 2.74
N VAL A 72 -1.99 -0.69 1.42
CA VAL A 72 -1.85 -1.75 0.40
C VAL A 72 -0.96 -1.28 -0.74
N ALA A 73 -0.26 -2.19 -1.41
CA ALA A 73 0.46 -1.92 -2.65
C ALA A 73 -0.35 -2.43 -3.84
N THR A 74 -1.02 -1.54 -4.59
CA THR A 74 -1.80 -1.90 -5.78
C THR A 74 -0.99 -1.87 -7.09
N SER A 75 0.31 -1.63 -6.99
CA SER A 75 1.27 -1.79 -8.08
C SER A 75 2.62 -2.24 -7.56
N GLY A 76 3.52 -2.60 -8.46
CA GLY A 76 4.93 -2.69 -8.17
C GLY A 76 5.53 -1.34 -7.76
N GLY A 77 6.82 -1.34 -7.42
CA GLY A 77 7.52 -0.14 -6.99
C GLY A 77 8.99 -0.15 -7.39
N VAL A 78 9.57 1.05 -7.47
CA VAL A 78 10.95 1.27 -7.94
C VAL A 78 12.00 0.59 -7.06
N LEU A 79 11.76 0.54 -5.74
CA LEU A 79 12.73 0.00 -4.79
C LEU A 79 12.63 -1.51 -4.56
N SER A 80 11.64 -2.19 -5.15
CA SER A 80 11.53 -3.63 -5.05
C SER A 80 12.23 -4.31 -6.21
N SER A 81 13.11 -5.26 -5.91
CA SER A 81 13.97 -5.91 -6.91
C SER A 81 13.23 -6.80 -7.92
N ARG A 82 11.95 -7.11 -7.67
CA ARG A 82 11.16 -8.08 -8.44
C ARG A 82 9.79 -7.61 -8.88
N SER A 83 9.35 -6.43 -8.49
CA SER A 83 8.07 -5.90 -8.93
C SER A 83 8.27 -4.69 -9.83
N ASP A 84 7.69 -4.76 -11.02
CA ASP A 84 7.72 -3.66 -11.97
C ASP A 84 6.73 -2.56 -11.54
N PRO A 85 7.17 -1.30 -11.40
CA PRO A 85 6.29 -0.20 -11.01
C PRO A 85 5.15 0.06 -12.00
N GLN A 86 5.22 -0.45 -13.22
CA GLN A 86 4.17 -0.32 -14.23
C GLN A 86 3.14 -1.46 -14.21
N HIS A 87 3.32 -2.48 -13.36
CA HIS A 87 2.38 -3.59 -13.24
C HIS A 87 1.42 -3.42 -12.08
N ALA A 88 0.12 -3.55 -12.38
CA ALA A 88 -0.92 -3.55 -11.35
C ALA A 88 -0.90 -4.84 -10.53
N HIS A 89 -1.15 -4.69 -9.24
CA HIS A 89 -1.29 -5.78 -8.28
C HIS A 89 -2.74 -5.90 -7.81
N PHE A 90 -3.09 -7.08 -7.33
CA PHE A 90 -4.42 -7.44 -6.87
C PHE A 90 -5.51 -7.37 -7.94
N LYS A 91 -6.51 -8.20 -7.78
CA LYS A 91 -7.74 -8.21 -8.58
C LYS A 91 -8.83 -7.39 -7.91
N ALA A 92 -9.90 -7.10 -8.65
CA ALA A 92 -11.00 -6.30 -8.15
C ALA A 92 -11.65 -6.91 -6.90
N ASP A 93 -11.89 -8.21 -6.89
CA ASP A 93 -12.50 -8.94 -5.79
C ASP A 93 -11.68 -8.88 -4.48
N GLU A 94 -10.35 -8.86 -4.59
CA GLU A 94 -9.45 -8.70 -3.44
C GLU A 94 -9.52 -7.28 -2.88
N LEU A 95 -9.50 -6.26 -3.77
CA LEU A 95 -9.58 -4.85 -3.37
C LEU A 95 -10.97 -4.48 -2.83
N ASP A 96 -12.04 -5.05 -3.38
CA ASP A 96 -13.40 -4.86 -2.90
C ASP A 96 -13.55 -5.39 -1.46
N VAL A 97 -13.01 -6.59 -1.18
CA VAL A 97 -13.00 -7.14 0.18
C VAL A 97 -12.13 -6.31 1.12
N LEU A 98 -10.96 -5.85 0.68
CA LEU A 98 -10.08 -4.97 1.44
C LEU A 98 -10.82 -3.72 1.93
N VAL A 99 -11.46 -3.00 1.00
CA VAL A 99 -12.17 -1.75 1.32
C VAL A 99 -13.42 -2.00 2.17
N ALA A 100 -14.19 -3.06 1.86
CA ALA A 100 -15.37 -3.40 2.64
C ALA A 100 -15.04 -3.74 4.10
N GLU A 101 -14.01 -4.54 4.35
CA GLU A 101 -13.58 -4.92 5.70
C GLU A 101 -13.00 -3.72 6.47
N ALA A 102 -12.16 -2.90 5.82
CA ALA A 102 -11.61 -1.70 6.43
C ALA A 102 -12.72 -0.71 6.81
N THR A 103 -13.64 -0.41 5.88
CA THR A 103 -14.76 0.51 6.10
C THR A 103 -15.69 -0.01 7.21
N GLY A 104 -16.00 -1.30 7.21
CA GLY A 104 -16.79 -1.95 8.26
C GLY A 104 -16.18 -1.82 9.66
N ALA A 105 -14.85 -1.70 9.73
CA ALA A 105 -14.09 -1.44 10.95
C ALA A 105 -13.88 0.05 11.26
N GLY A 106 -14.47 0.96 10.47
CA GLY A 106 -14.29 2.41 10.60
C GLY A 106 -12.89 2.88 10.22
N ARG A 107 -12.19 2.15 9.35
CA ARG A 107 -10.88 2.50 8.80
C ARG A 107 -10.99 2.84 7.33
N PHE A 108 -10.07 3.67 6.83
CA PHE A 108 -9.91 3.90 5.39
C PHE A 108 -8.66 3.16 4.87
N VAL A 109 -8.61 3.05 3.55
CA VAL A 109 -7.48 2.42 2.86
C VAL A 109 -6.68 3.49 2.13
N MET A 110 -5.35 3.36 2.16
CA MET A 110 -4.41 4.12 1.37
C MET A 110 -3.56 3.16 0.51
N ALA A 111 -3.25 3.55 -0.73
CA ALA A 111 -2.54 2.67 -1.66
C ALA A 111 -1.23 3.27 -2.15
N HIS A 112 -0.12 2.54 -2.00
CA HIS A 112 0.99 2.70 -2.91
C HIS A 112 0.53 2.28 -4.30
N ALA A 113 0.56 3.18 -5.27
CA ALA A 113 0.15 2.92 -6.64
C ALA A 113 0.93 3.79 -7.62
N GLN A 114 1.78 3.17 -8.42
CA GLN A 114 2.52 3.84 -9.50
C GLN A 114 1.92 3.55 -10.86
N ALA A 115 1.60 2.27 -11.16
CA ALA A 115 1.00 1.85 -12.41
C ALA A 115 -0.39 2.47 -12.64
N THR A 116 -0.66 2.95 -13.84
CA THR A 116 -1.96 3.50 -14.25
C THR A 116 -3.12 2.58 -13.91
N ASN A 117 -3.02 1.29 -14.24
CA ASN A 117 -4.06 0.31 -13.94
C ASN A 117 -4.21 0.04 -12.43
N GLY A 118 -3.09 0.03 -11.67
CA GLY A 118 -3.11 -0.10 -10.22
C GLY A 118 -3.83 1.07 -9.55
N ILE A 119 -3.59 2.29 -10.04
CA ILE A 119 -4.28 3.51 -9.61
C ILE A 119 -5.79 3.42 -9.90
N LYS A 120 -6.17 3.10 -11.14
CA LYS A 120 -7.58 2.98 -11.54
C LYS A 120 -8.32 1.90 -10.76
N ASN A 121 -7.69 0.76 -10.50
CA ASN A 121 -8.28 -0.32 -9.70
C ASN A 121 -8.49 0.11 -8.25
N ALA A 122 -7.51 0.80 -7.66
CA ALA A 122 -7.61 1.36 -6.32
C ALA A 122 -8.77 2.37 -6.19
N ILE A 123 -8.92 3.27 -7.17
CA ILE A 123 -10.01 4.27 -7.19
C ILE A 123 -11.37 3.56 -7.32
N ARG A 124 -11.51 2.57 -8.22
CA ARG A 124 -12.77 1.82 -8.40
C ARG A 124 -13.18 1.08 -7.13
N ALA A 125 -12.24 0.55 -6.38
CA ALA A 125 -12.51 -0.11 -5.11
C ALA A 125 -12.88 0.86 -3.98
N GLY A 126 -12.72 2.17 -4.15
CA GLY A 126 -13.03 3.18 -3.15
C GLY A 126 -11.89 3.47 -2.18
N ILE A 127 -10.65 3.25 -2.59
CA ILE A 127 -9.46 3.60 -1.79
C ILE A 127 -9.35 5.12 -1.68
N ARG A 128 -9.09 5.62 -0.46
CA ARG A 128 -9.18 7.04 -0.12
C ARG A 128 -8.02 7.87 -0.67
N SER A 129 -6.80 7.32 -0.67
CA SER A 129 -5.63 8.06 -1.17
C SER A 129 -4.71 7.17 -1.99
N ILE A 130 -4.12 7.80 -3.00
CA ILE A 130 -3.08 7.23 -3.85
C ILE A 130 -1.76 7.88 -3.47
N GLU A 131 -0.81 7.06 -3.07
CA GLU A 131 0.56 7.47 -2.79
C GLU A 131 1.40 7.33 -4.05
N HIS A 132 2.20 8.35 -4.35
CA HIS A 132 3.08 8.52 -5.51
C HIS A 132 2.33 8.87 -6.81
N GLY A 133 1.52 7.98 -7.39
CA GLY A 133 0.75 8.27 -8.60
C GLY A 133 1.60 8.56 -9.85
N ILE A 134 2.77 7.92 -10.00
CA ILE A 134 3.79 8.29 -11.01
C ILE A 134 3.24 8.21 -12.44
N TYR A 135 2.48 7.17 -12.77
CA TYR A 135 1.94 6.96 -14.11
C TYR A 135 0.44 7.32 -14.19
N LEU A 136 0.05 8.45 -13.56
CA LEU A 136 -1.28 9.02 -13.73
C LEU A 136 -1.51 9.42 -15.19
N ASP A 137 -2.66 9.02 -15.74
CA ASP A 137 -3.18 9.54 -17.01
C ASP A 137 -4.43 10.42 -16.78
N GLU A 138 -4.90 11.07 -17.84
CA GLU A 138 -6.05 11.96 -17.76
C GLU A 138 -7.32 11.27 -17.23
N GLU A 139 -7.54 9.99 -17.62
CA GLU A 139 -8.68 9.22 -17.14
C GLU A 139 -8.56 8.96 -15.62
N ALA A 140 -7.39 8.56 -15.13
CA ALA A 140 -7.17 8.34 -13.70
C ALA A 140 -7.35 9.63 -12.89
N ILE A 141 -6.89 10.77 -13.42
CA ILE A 141 -7.10 12.08 -12.80
C ILE A 141 -8.60 12.39 -12.69
N GLN A 142 -9.35 12.20 -13.78
CA GLN A 142 -10.79 12.43 -13.75
C GLN A 142 -11.50 11.49 -12.78
N MET A 143 -11.12 10.21 -12.75
CA MET A 143 -11.66 9.25 -11.78
C MET A 143 -11.38 9.66 -10.33
N MET A 144 -10.18 10.18 -10.04
CA MET A 144 -9.85 10.68 -8.70
C MET A 144 -10.73 11.88 -8.30
N LEU A 145 -10.97 12.82 -9.23
CA LEU A 145 -11.83 13.97 -9.02
C LEU A 145 -13.26 13.54 -8.74
N ASP A 146 -13.81 12.62 -9.54
CA ASP A 146 -15.17 12.12 -9.41
C ASP A 146 -15.39 11.33 -8.11
N ALA A 147 -14.39 10.55 -7.68
CA ALA A 147 -14.44 9.75 -6.46
C ALA A 147 -14.04 10.53 -5.19
N GLY A 148 -13.45 11.71 -5.31
CA GLY A 148 -12.88 12.46 -4.19
C GLY A 148 -11.64 11.78 -3.59
N THR A 149 -10.87 11.04 -4.40
CA THR A 149 -9.64 10.35 -3.98
C THR A 149 -8.49 11.35 -3.90
N TYR A 150 -7.73 11.31 -2.83
CA TYR A 150 -6.58 12.20 -2.61
C TYR A 150 -5.32 11.66 -3.29
N LEU A 151 -4.48 12.57 -3.80
CA LEU A 151 -3.12 12.26 -4.24
C LEU A 151 -2.11 12.73 -3.19
N VAL A 152 -1.18 11.84 -2.83
CA VAL A 152 -0.01 12.13 -1.99
C VAL A 152 1.25 11.89 -2.83
N PRO A 153 1.76 12.89 -3.57
CA PRO A 153 2.70 12.68 -4.67
C PRO A 153 4.13 12.34 -4.25
N THR A 154 4.49 12.49 -2.98
CA THR A 154 5.80 12.11 -2.42
C THR A 154 6.97 12.72 -3.21
N LEU A 155 6.93 14.01 -3.54
CA LEU A 155 7.80 14.68 -4.52
C LEU A 155 9.31 14.58 -4.20
N VAL A 156 9.68 14.44 -2.94
CA VAL A 156 11.10 14.38 -2.51
C VAL A 156 11.75 13.05 -2.90
N ALA A 157 11.00 11.94 -2.92
CA ALA A 157 11.57 10.62 -3.18
C ALA A 157 12.11 10.46 -4.62
N PRO A 158 11.39 10.83 -5.70
CA PRO A 158 11.93 10.83 -7.05
C PRO A 158 13.15 11.72 -7.21
N LEU A 159 13.17 12.90 -6.59
CA LEU A 159 14.33 13.81 -6.63
C LEU A 159 15.55 13.17 -5.99
N GLY A 160 15.39 12.53 -4.82
CA GLY A 160 16.50 11.83 -4.16
C GLY A 160 17.07 10.66 -4.98
N VAL A 161 16.24 9.97 -5.75
CA VAL A 161 16.70 8.92 -6.68
C VAL A 161 17.50 9.51 -7.83
N LEU A 162 17.05 10.64 -8.41
CA LEU A 162 17.78 11.34 -9.48
C LEU A 162 19.13 11.85 -8.97
N ASP A 163 19.15 12.51 -7.82
CA ASP A 163 20.40 13.03 -7.22
C ASP A 163 21.41 11.90 -6.92
N ALA A 164 20.94 10.73 -6.54
CA ALA A 164 21.81 9.57 -6.31
C ALA A 164 22.32 8.91 -7.59
N ALA A 165 21.59 9.02 -8.70
CA ALA A 165 21.99 8.48 -9.98
C ALA A 165 23.11 9.30 -10.66
N ASP A 166 23.29 10.57 -10.26
CA ASP A 166 24.33 11.48 -10.78
C ASP A 166 25.66 11.37 -10.00
N GLN A 167 25.77 10.48 -9.00
CA GLN A 167 26.97 10.22 -8.21
C GLN A 167 27.67 8.92 -8.62
#